data_0637e7cf86aee54b098a071fd8d00f19
#
_entry.id   0637e7cf86aee54b098a071fd8d00f19
#
_cell.length_a   1.000
_cell.length_b   1.000
_cell.length_c   1.000
_cell.angle_alpha   90.00
_cell.angle_beta   90.00
_cell.angle_gamma   90.00
#
_symmetry.space_group_name_H-M   'P 1'
#
loop_
_entity.id
_entity.type
_entity.pdbx_description
1 polymer ?
#
loop_
_entity_poly.entity_id
_entity_poly.type
_entity_poly.pdbx_seq_one_letter_code
_entity_poly.pdbx_strand_id
1 'polypeptide(L)'
;MKVVFRVDASLKIGTGHVMRCLTLAQVLKENGADVKFICRKYEGNLIDKIQFSGFNVEELEVLKEAEVNDKLAHSLWLGVSQQQDADDCINVLKSKKNDWLIVDHYALDEQWQKQLKPYYKKLMVIDDLADRKHCCDILLDQTFGRKQEDYLSLTPEGCKLLLGSQYALLRLEFFKWRLYSLERRSNLEFKQLFINMGGIDVDNITGQVIDELKTCNLPNDIKIIIVMGGGAPHLKSVKFKANTLSYKTEVKVDVGNMSEIMANSDIAIGAAGSTTWERCCLGLPTIQIVTAKNQLFLAKILNQNKAVKLVTKINEISQLLESKDEWVKVVGEIAAKICDGTGIFKVFNKMSDYAIILEKFGEVELYNYVNLSEDDKTLVLNMRNHPEIKKWMYNQTNIVKKEHIKFIKFLESSVDRRYFLVKHKSKIIGSINFSEINLHDSAEFGIYTNPFLQFQGAGSLLESAASEYVFSELKLKKIKLEVFSDNKKAINFYNKCGYEFINVKKFNNQNTMCMEKMRSIEGLQ
;
A
#
# COMPACT_ATOMS: atom_id res chain seq x y z
N MET A 1 16.39 -1.61 -4.83
CA MET A 1 16.03 -0.82 -3.62
C MET A 1 16.09 -1.73 -2.39
N LYS A 2 16.75 -1.31 -1.28
CA LYS A 2 16.82 -2.05 0.00
C LYS A 2 15.93 -1.39 1.03
N VAL A 3 15.01 -2.16 1.63
CA VAL A 3 13.99 -1.66 2.55
C VAL A 3 14.02 -2.46 3.85
N VAL A 4 14.02 -1.76 4.98
CA VAL A 4 13.96 -2.38 6.30
C VAL A 4 12.72 -1.89 7.03
N PHE A 5 11.94 -2.81 7.58
CA PHE A 5 10.81 -2.50 8.45
C PHE A 5 11.19 -2.69 9.91
N ARG A 6 10.88 -1.71 10.77
CA ARG A 6 10.87 -1.86 12.22
C ARG A 6 9.42 -1.88 12.69
N VAL A 7 8.95 -3.05 13.12
CA VAL A 7 7.55 -3.27 13.51
C VAL A 7 7.46 -4.42 14.49
N ASP A 8 6.51 -4.36 15.43
CA ASP A 8 6.24 -5.41 16.40
C ASP A 8 4.77 -5.86 16.38
N ALA A 9 4.56 -7.07 16.86
CA ALA A 9 3.25 -7.60 17.26
C ALA A 9 3.39 -8.31 18.61
N SER A 10 2.35 -8.26 19.43
CA SER A 10 2.25 -8.99 20.68
C SER A 10 0.77 -9.14 21.08
N LEU A 11 0.48 -9.87 22.16
CA LEU A 11 -0.86 -9.93 22.73
C LEU A 11 -1.40 -8.53 23.11
N LYS A 12 -0.53 -7.58 23.46
CA LYS A 12 -0.89 -6.19 23.82
C LYS A 12 -0.97 -5.26 22.61
N ILE A 13 -0.02 -5.37 21.67
CA ILE A 13 0.06 -4.52 20.47
C ILE A 13 -1.01 -4.93 19.44
N GLY A 14 -1.32 -6.22 19.39
CA GLY A 14 -2.15 -6.81 18.33
C GLY A 14 -1.36 -7.11 17.07
N THR A 15 -2.06 -7.51 16.03
CA THR A 15 -1.45 -7.99 14.75
C THR A 15 -1.47 -6.95 13.63
N GLY A 16 -2.21 -5.86 13.79
CA GLY A 16 -2.52 -4.90 12.71
C GLY A 16 -1.31 -4.23 12.09
N HIS A 17 -0.33 -3.83 12.91
CA HIS A 17 0.91 -3.19 12.46
C HIS A 17 1.72 -4.11 11.54
N VAL A 18 2.00 -5.33 11.96
CA VAL A 18 2.73 -6.30 11.15
C VAL A 18 1.97 -6.63 9.86
N MET A 19 0.65 -6.80 9.92
CA MET A 19 -0.15 -7.14 8.74
C MET A 19 -0.14 -6.04 7.68
N ARG A 20 -0.23 -4.76 8.06
CA ARG A 20 -0.14 -3.65 7.09
C ARG A 20 1.29 -3.48 6.54
N CYS A 21 2.30 -3.69 7.37
CA CYS A 21 3.70 -3.71 6.92
C CYS A 21 3.97 -4.85 5.95
N LEU A 22 3.49 -6.08 6.22
CA LEU A 22 3.58 -7.22 5.30
C LEU A 22 2.92 -6.93 3.95
N THR A 23 1.79 -6.24 3.96
CA THR A 23 1.09 -5.83 2.74
C THR A 23 1.97 -4.91 1.88
N LEU A 24 2.60 -3.89 2.48
CA LEU A 24 3.51 -3.00 1.77
C LEU A 24 4.79 -3.73 1.33
N ALA A 25 5.35 -4.57 2.19
CA ALA A 25 6.53 -5.37 1.92
C ALA A 25 6.35 -6.28 0.71
N GLN A 26 5.17 -6.90 0.56
CA GLN A 26 4.87 -7.76 -0.58
C GLN A 26 4.90 -6.98 -1.90
N VAL A 27 4.27 -5.81 -1.95
CA VAL A 27 4.29 -4.96 -3.16
C VAL A 27 5.71 -4.47 -3.47
N LEU A 28 6.48 -4.08 -2.46
CA LEU A 28 7.89 -3.68 -2.63
C LEU A 28 8.72 -4.84 -3.20
N LYS A 29 8.59 -6.05 -2.65
CA LYS A 29 9.29 -7.26 -3.10
C LYS A 29 8.92 -7.64 -4.53
N GLU A 30 7.64 -7.63 -4.87
CA GLU A 30 7.15 -7.90 -6.23
C GLU A 30 7.71 -6.91 -7.26
N ASN A 31 8.01 -5.68 -6.81
CA ASN A 31 8.66 -4.64 -7.61
C ASN A 31 10.18 -4.60 -7.44
N GLY A 32 10.81 -5.73 -7.07
CA GLY A 32 12.25 -5.94 -7.08
C GLY A 32 13.00 -5.51 -5.84
N ALA A 33 12.34 -4.94 -4.81
CA ALA A 33 13.02 -4.54 -3.60
C ALA A 33 13.55 -5.74 -2.77
N ASP A 34 14.71 -5.55 -2.14
CA ASP A 34 15.23 -6.43 -1.10
C ASP A 34 14.67 -5.96 0.24
N VAL A 35 13.79 -6.76 0.85
CA VAL A 35 13.02 -6.37 2.03
C VAL A 35 13.36 -7.27 3.20
N LYS A 36 13.63 -6.67 4.37
CA LYS A 36 13.80 -7.36 5.65
C LYS A 36 13.03 -6.67 6.77
N PHE A 37 12.78 -7.42 7.85
CA PHE A 37 12.11 -6.94 9.05
C PHE A 37 13.04 -6.97 10.24
N ILE A 38 12.82 -6.07 11.19
CA ILE A 38 13.38 -6.06 12.53
C ILE A 38 12.20 -6.11 13.49
N CYS A 39 12.10 -7.18 14.28
CA CYS A 39 11.00 -7.42 15.19
C CYS A 39 11.52 -7.88 16.56
N ARG A 40 10.90 -7.40 17.65
CA ARG A 40 11.18 -7.89 19.00
C ARG A 40 10.33 -9.12 19.33
N LYS A 41 10.93 -10.11 19.97
CA LYS A 41 10.34 -11.46 20.18
C LYS A 41 9.39 -11.50 21.37
N TYR A 42 8.28 -10.76 21.28
CA TYR A 42 7.24 -10.79 22.31
C TYR A 42 6.39 -12.05 22.26
N GLU A 43 5.69 -12.34 23.35
CA GLU A 43 4.59 -13.32 23.36
C GLU A 43 3.48 -12.87 22.42
N GLY A 44 3.04 -13.76 21.51
CA GLY A 44 2.04 -13.45 20.47
C GLY A 44 2.60 -12.62 19.29
N ASN A 45 3.96 -12.60 19.10
CA ASN A 45 4.56 -12.01 17.92
C ASN A 45 4.13 -12.72 16.62
N LEU A 46 4.47 -12.11 15.48
CA LEU A 46 4.18 -12.66 14.15
C LEU A 46 5.45 -12.94 13.34
N ILE A 47 6.58 -13.21 13.98
CA ILE A 47 7.87 -13.46 13.32
C ILE A 47 7.75 -14.65 12.36
N ASP A 48 7.22 -15.78 12.82
CA ASP A 48 7.02 -16.98 11.99
C ASP A 48 6.15 -16.67 10.76
N LYS A 49 5.11 -15.85 10.92
CA LYS A 49 4.25 -15.44 9.81
C LYS A 49 5.00 -14.58 8.78
N ILE A 50 5.86 -13.66 9.23
CA ILE A 50 6.70 -12.85 8.34
C ILE A 50 7.67 -13.75 7.56
N GLN A 51 8.33 -14.69 8.24
CA GLN A 51 9.26 -15.63 7.64
C GLN A 51 8.54 -16.57 6.64
N PHE A 52 7.38 -17.10 7.01
CA PHE A 52 6.54 -17.90 6.12
C PHE A 52 6.07 -17.13 4.87
N SER A 53 5.90 -15.80 4.98
CA SER A 53 5.62 -14.92 3.84
C SER A 53 6.87 -14.66 2.96
N GLY A 54 8.00 -15.29 3.29
CA GLY A 54 9.23 -15.24 2.50
C GLY A 54 10.07 -13.99 2.74
N PHE A 55 10.02 -13.39 3.93
CA PHE A 55 10.86 -12.27 4.35
C PHE A 55 11.84 -12.66 5.44
N ASN A 56 13.04 -12.11 5.38
CA ASN A 56 14.02 -12.25 6.45
C ASN A 56 13.63 -11.37 7.64
N VAL A 57 13.78 -11.93 8.86
CA VAL A 57 13.53 -11.22 10.12
C VAL A 57 14.79 -11.24 10.98
N GLU A 58 15.21 -10.07 11.43
CA GLU A 58 16.19 -9.91 12.49
C GLU A 58 15.44 -9.82 13.81
N GLU A 59 15.64 -10.78 14.69
CA GLU A 59 14.96 -10.88 15.97
C GLU A 59 15.67 -10.06 17.02
N LEU A 60 14.95 -9.19 17.73
CA LEU A 60 15.45 -8.48 18.90
C LEU A 60 14.95 -9.18 20.17
N GLU A 61 15.85 -9.33 21.15
CA GLU A 61 15.51 -9.97 22.41
C GLU A 61 14.66 -9.07 23.32
N VAL A 62 13.82 -9.71 24.14
CA VAL A 62 13.04 -9.04 25.19
C VAL A 62 13.86 -9.03 26.48
N LEU A 63 14.17 -7.86 27.02
CA LEU A 63 14.87 -7.74 28.29
C LEU A 63 13.86 -7.84 29.46
N LYS A 64 14.15 -8.72 30.43
CA LYS A 64 13.23 -9.04 31.54
C LYS A 64 13.04 -7.92 32.57
N GLU A 65 13.92 -6.89 32.60
CA GLU A 65 13.95 -5.84 33.63
C GLU A 65 14.23 -4.45 33.04
N ALA A 66 13.62 -4.11 31.90
CA ALA A 66 13.78 -2.77 31.37
C ALA A 66 12.87 -1.77 32.09
N GLU A 67 13.44 -0.83 32.83
CA GLU A 67 12.72 0.37 33.27
C GLU A 67 12.38 1.21 32.04
N VAL A 68 11.14 1.14 31.57
CA VAL A 68 10.64 1.98 30.50
C VAL A 68 10.22 3.31 31.12
N ASN A 69 11.15 4.24 31.23
CA ASN A 69 10.89 5.59 31.71
C ASN A 69 10.72 6.56 30.53
N ASP A 70 9.67 6.35 29.75
CA ASP A 70 9.34 7.15 28.57
C ASP A 70 7.96 7.78 28.73
N LYS A 71 7.81 9.03 28.24
CA LYS A 71 6.59 9.83 28.36
C LYS A 71 5.54 9.52 27.31
N LEU A 72 5.85 8.66 26.35
CA LEU A 72 4.91 8.31 25.27
C LEU A 72 3.77 7.43 25.78
N ALA A 73 2.57 7.66 25.26
CA ALA A 73 1.34 6.94 25.68
C ALA A 73 1.43 5.42 25.54
N HIS A 74 2.25 4.94 24.59
CA HIS A 74 2.45 3.51 24.31
C HIS A 74 3.87 3.02 24.59
N SER A 75 4.67 3.73 25.40
CA SER A 75 6.07 3.38 25.72
C SER A 75 6.24 1.95 26.20
N LEU A 76 5.31 1.44 26.99
CA LEU A 76 5.30 0.06 27.49
C LEU A 76 5.22 -1.02 26.39
N TRP A 77 4.83 -0.65 25.17
CA TRP A 77 4.77 -1.58 24.06
C TRP A 77 6.16 -1.95 23.54
N LEU A 78 7.16 -1.05 23.74
CA LEU A 78 8.53 -1.27 23.28
C LEU A 78 9.30 -2.27 24.16
N GLY A 79 8.91 -2.44 25.43
CA GLY A 79 9.55 -3.37 26.37
C GLY A 79 11.00 -3.09 26.75
N VAL A 80 11.58 -2.04 26.17
CA VAL A 80 12.93 -1.49 26.44
C VAL A 80 12.86 0.03 26.28
N SER A 81 13.93 0.76 26.65
CA SER A 81 14.03 2.18 26.32
C SER A 81 14.19 2.41 24.80
N GLN A 82 13.78 3.59 24.29
CA GLN A 82 14.02 3.95 22.88
C GLN A 82 15.53 3.93 22.55
N GLN A 83 16.40 4.29 23.51
CA GLN A 83 17.86 4.20 23.35
C GLN A 83 18.31 2.77 23.10
N GLN A 84 17.87 1.83 23.93
CA GLN A 84 18.24 0.42 23.77
C GLN A 84 17.73 -0.16 22.45
N ASP A 85 16.47 0.16 22.05
CA ASP A 85 15.92 -0.29 20.78
C ASP A 85 16.69 0.32 19.59
N ALA A 86 17.13 1.57 19.70
CA ALA A 86 17.96 2.21 18.69
C ALA A 86 19.32 1.50 18.54
N ASP A 87 20.00 1.19 19.65
CA ASP A 87 21.28 0.49 19.65
C ASP A 87 21.14 -0.93 19.05
N ASP A 88 20.08 -1.65 19.41
CA ASP A 88 19.76 -2.97 18.85
C ASP A 88 19.56 -2.86 17.32
N CYS A 89 18.77 -1.90 16.85
CA CYS A 89 18.52 -1.66 15.43
C CYS A 89 19.78 -1.23 14.67
N ILE A 90 20.63 -0.38 15.27
CA ILE A 90 21.91 0.05 14.67
C ILE A 90 22.81 -1.16 14.42
N ASN A 91 22.87 -2.11 15.35
CA ASN A 91 23.67 -3.33 15.17
C ASN A 91 23.25 -4.13 13.93
N VAL A 92 21.97 -4.13 13.59
CA VAL A 92 21.42 -4.77 12.39
C VAL A 92 21.67 -3.93 11.12
N LEU A 93 21.52 -2.61 11.21
CA LEU A 93 21.53 -1.72 10.05
C LEU A 93 22.94 -1.36 9.56
N LYS A 94 23.96 -1.34 10.45
CA LYS A 94 25.33 -0.90 10.14
C LYS A 94 26.03 -1.72 9.07
N SER A 95 25.60 -2.94 8.80
CA SER A 95 26.24 -3.84 7.84
C SER A 95 25.99 -3.50 6.38
N LYS A 96 24.94 -2.72 6.07
CA LYS A 96 24.53 -2.39 4.69
C LYS A 96 23.89 -1.01 4.63
N LYS A 97 24.12 -0.29 3.53
CA LYS A 97 23.41 0.97 3.25
C LYS A 97 21.98 0.64 2.82
N ASN A 98 20.99 1.12 3.58
CA ASN A 98 19.58 0.89 3.32
C ASN A 98 19.00 2.12 2.60
N ASP A 99 18.13 1.90 1.58
CA ASP A 99 17.49 2.99 0.87
C ASP A 99 16.32 3.55 1.70
N TRP A 100 15.54 2.65 2.31
CA TRP A 100 14.41 3.01 3.16
C TRP A 100 14.46 2.28 4.51
N LEU A 101 14.17 3.04 5.56
CA LEU A 101 13.70 2.51 6.84
C LEU A 101 12.22 2.85 6.96
N ILE A 102 11.38 1.85 7.28
CA ILE A 102 9.94 2.03 7.50
C ILE A 102 9.64 1.65 8.94
N VAL A 103 9.03 2.55 9.68
CA VAL A 103 8.75 2.38 11.12
C VAL A 103 7.26 2.41 11.35
N ASP A 104 6.73 1.37 12.00
CA ASP A 104 5.34 1.27 12.40
C ASP A 104 5.27 0.83 13.87
N HIS A 105 5.50 1.79 14.78
CA HIS A 105 5.51 1.51 16.20
C HIS A 105 5.21 2.78 17.03
N TYR A 106 4.15 2.77 17.84
CA TYR A 106 3.68 3.95 18.58
C TYR A 106 4.60 4.40 19.74
N ALA A 107 5.53 3.54 20.18
CA ALA A 107 6.51 3.90 21.20
C ALA A 107 7.82 4.48 20.65
N LEU A 108 7.90 4.79 19.35
CA LEU A 108 9.08 5.36 18.71
C LEU A 108 8.79 6.76 18.19
N ASP A 109 9.67 7.72 18.50
CA ASP A 109 9.53 9.12 18.12
C ASP A 109 10.78 9.67 17.41
N GLU A 110 10.89 10.99 17.29
CA GLU A 110 12.00 11.66 16.64
C GLU A 110 13.36 11.38 17.29
N GLN A 111 13.43 11.06 18.60
CA GLN A 111 14.70 10.80 19.29
C GLN A 111 15.32 9.50 18.79
N TRP A 112 14.53 8.45 18.70
CA TRP A 112 14.92 7.17 18.11
C TRP A 112 15.31 7.33 16.63
N GLN A 113 14.48 8.04 15.86
CA GLN A 113 14.67 8.24 14.42
C GLN A 113 15.96 8.99 14.08
N LYS A 114 16.32 10.01 14.88
CA LYS A 114 17.56 10.80 14.73
C LYS A 114 18.81 9.95 14.93
N GLN A 115 18.80 9.01 15.86
CA GLN A 115 19.94 8.11 16.12
C GLN A 115 20.21 7.18 14.94
N LEU A 116 19.16 6.74 14.24
CA LEU A 116 19.30 5.83 13.11
C LEU A 116 19.57 6.54 11.77
N LYS A 117 19.54 7.88 11.71
CA LYS A 117 19.71 8.67 10.47
C LYS A 117 20.94 8.29 9.62
N PRO A 118 22.11 7.92 10.17
CA PRO A 118 23.28 7.52 9.37
C PRO A 118 23.11 6.21 8.60
N TYR A 119 22.12 5.37 8.94
CA TYR A 119 22.00 3.98 8.46
C TYR A 119 20.95 3.78 7.36
N TYR A 120 20.25 4.85 6.97
CA TYR A 120 19.27 4.85 5.87
C TYR A 120 19.35 6.15 5.05
N LYS A 121 18.85 6.11 3.81
CA LYS A 121 18.72 7.32 2.98
C LYS A 121 17.43 8.08 3.27
N LYS A 122 16.30 7.36 3.36
CA LYS A 122 14.95 7.91 3.58
C LYS A 122 14.22 7.13 4.68
N LEU A 123 13.39 7.85 5.43
CA LEU A 123 12.55 7.31 6.50
C LEU A 123 11.08 7.50 6.17
N MET A 124 10.31 6.42 6.27
CA MET A 124 8.85 6.47 6.30
C MET A 124 8.35 6.05 7.68
N VAL A 125 7.44 6.84 8.23
CA VAL A 125 6.72 6.51 9.48
C VAL A 125 5.28 6.22 9.17
N ILE A 126 4.75 5.12 9.72
CA ILE A 126 3.32 4.83 9.74
C ILE A 126 2.80 5.18 11.14
N ASP A 127 1.91 6.17 11.21
CA ASP A 127 1.36 6.68 12.46
C ASP A 127 -0.14 6.95 12.31
N ASP A 128 -0.91 6.65 13.35
CA ASP A 128 -2.36 6.88 13.36
C ASP A 128 -2.78 7.77 14.55
N LEU A 129 -1.82 8.24 15.38
CA LEU A 129 -2.10 8.94 16.63
C LEU A 129 -1.99 10.45 16.53
N ALA A 130 -1.03 10.98 15.76
CA ALA A 130 -0.72 12.40 15.66
C ALA A 130 -0.44 13.03 17.04
N ASP A 131 0.36 12.37 17.89
CA ASP A 131 0.60 12.75 19.30
C ASP A 131 2.07 12.98 19.64
N ARG A 132 3.00 12.74 18.69
CA ARG A 132 4.45 12.85 18.90
C ARG A 132 5.18 13.34 17.66
N LYS A 133 6.40 13.86 17.87
CA LYS A 133 7.24 14.38 16.78
C LYS A 133 7.94 13.26 16.00
N HIS A 134 8.10 13.49 14.71
CA HIS A 134 8.82 12.61 13.79
C HIS A 134 9.84 13.39 12.96
N CYS A 135 10.95 12.74 12.55
CA CYS A 135 11.92 13.30 11.61
C CYS A 135 12.00 12.45 10.32
N CYS A 136 10.85 12.30 9.65
CA CYS A 136 10.69 11.42 8.49
C CYS A 136 10.56 12.18 7.16
N ASP A 137 10.83 11.48 6.05
CA ASP A 137 10.64 11.96 4.69
C ASP A 137 9.19 11.76 4.21
N ILE A 138 8.55 10.67 4.68
CA ILE A 138 7.15 10.36 4.42
C ILE A 138 6.49 9.99 5.75
N LEU A 139 5.31 10.55 6.02
CA LEU A 139 4.43 10.11 7.10
C LEU A 139 3.14 9.59 6.48
N LEU A 140 2.77 8.36 6.83
CA LEU A 140 1.51 7.74 6.46
C LEU A 140 0.58 7.65 7.66
N ASP A 141 -0.55 8.35 7.60
CA ASP A 141 -1.68 8.14 8.51
C ASP A 141 -2.92 7.79 7.69
N GLN A 142 -3.34 6.54 7.77
CA GLN A 142 -4.49 6.05 7.01
C GLN A 142 -5.85 6.32 7.69
N THR A 143 -5.87 7.12 8.75
CA THR A 143 -7.11 7.46 9.48
C THR A 143 -7.98 8.39 8.64
N PHE A 144 -9.23 7.99 8.40
CA PHE A 144 -10.21 8.83 7.71
C PHE A 144 -10.47 10.13 8.48
N GLY A 145 -10.43 11.25 7.77
CA GLY A 145 -10.64 12.57 8.34
C GLY A 145 -9.40 13.23 8.95
N ARG A 146 -8.23 12.56 8.91
CA ARG A 146 -6.96 13.15 9.29
C ARG A 146 -6.61 14.32 8.37
N LYS A 147 -6.11 15.41 8.92
CA LYS A 147 -5.79 16.64 8.21
C LYS A 147 -4.31 16.98 8.29
N GLN A 148 -3.84 17.83 7.39
CA GLN A 148 -2.46 18.28 7.37
C GLN A 148 -2.09 19.05 8.64
N GLU A 149 -3.02 19.83 9.19
CA GLU A 149 -2.85 20.61 10.40
C GLU A 149 -2.50 19.75 11.63
N ASP A 150 -2.96 18.49 11.65
CA ASP A 150 -2.68 17.54 12.74
C ASP A 150 -1.18 17.20 12.84
N TYR A 151 -0.42 17.38 11.75
CA TYR A 151 1.01 17.01 11.66
C TYR A 151 1.97 18.19 11.42
N LEU A 152 1.50 19.41 11.19
CA LEU A 152 2.36 20.57 10.87
C LEU A 152 3.46 20.84 11.92
N SER A 153 3.16 20.65 13.21
CA SER A 153 4.13 20.82 14.29
C SER A 153 4.88 19.53 14.66
N LEU A 154 4.49 18.42 14.08
CA LEU A 154 4.98 17.08 14.42
C LEU A 154 5.93 16.49 13.38
N THR A 155 6.05 17.11 12.20
CA THR A 155 6.91 16.63 11.10
C THR A 155 7.81 17.75 10.58
N PRO A 156 8.97 17.42 9.97
CA PRO A 156 9.85 18.42 9.36
C PRO A 156 9.17 19.13 8.18
N GLU A 157 9.60 20.35 7.90
CA GLU A 157 9.29 21.01 6.63
C GLU A 157 9.76 20.14 5.44
N GLY A 158 8.88 19.91 4.45
CA GLY A 158 9.17 19.03 3.30
C GLY A 158 8.83 17.56 3.50
N CYS A 159 8.40 17.13 4.70
CA CYS A 159 7.83 15.80 4.89
C CYS A 159 6.58 15.61 4.04
N LYS A 160 6.53 14.51 3.27
CA LYS A 160 5.35 14.18 2.47
C LYS A 160 4.30 13.52 3.37
N LEU A 161 3.17 14.17 3.59
CA LEU A 161 2.06 13.66 4.39
C LEU A 161 1.09 12.87 3.51
N LEU A 162 0.94 11.57 3.76
CA LEU A 162 0.00 10.67 3.10
C LEU A 162 -1.15 10.39 4.09
N LEU A 163 -2.18 11.26 4.06
CA LEU A 163 -3.23 11.29 5.07
C LEU A 163 -4.56 10.78 4.52
N GLY A 164 -5.21 9.94 5.33
CA GLY A 164 -6.55 9.44 5.08
C GLY A 164 -6.61 8.02 4.49
N SER A 165 -7.80 7.47 4.52
CA SER A 165 -8.10 6.09 4.09
C SER A 165 -7.82 5.79 2.61
N GLN A 166 -7.66 6.82 1.76
CA GLN A 166 -7.20 6.65 0.38
C GLN A 166 -5.76 6.12 0.26
N TYR A 167 -5.02 6.10 1.37
CA TYR A 167 -3.68 5.50 1.47
C TYR A 167 -3.67 4.21 2.31
N ALA A 168 -4.84 3.65 2.63
CA ALA A 168 -4.93 2.42 3.41
C ALA A 168 -4.16 1.26 2.75
N LEU A 169 -3.31 0.62 3.54
CA LEU A 169 -2.47 -0.50 3.10
C LEU A 169 -3.29 -1.80 3.10
N LEU A 170 -4.06 -2.01 2.04
CA LEU A 170 -4.88 -3.20 1.87
C LEU A 170 -4.19 -4.23 0.97
N ARG A 171 -4.39 -5.51 1.30
CA ARG A 171 -3.96 -6.64 0.46
C ARG A 171 -4.65 -6.56 -0.91
N LEU A 172 -3.91 -6.88 -1.98
CA LEU A 172 -4.38 -6.76 -3.36
C LEU A 172 -5.67 -7.51 -3.65
N GLU A 173 -5.95 -8.57 -2.90
CA GLU A 173 -7.18 -9.35 -3.04
C GLU A 173 -8.44 -8.50 -2.80
N PHE A 174 -8.42 -7.50 -1.89
CA PHE A 174 -9.55 -6.61 -1.66
C PHE A 174 -9.84 -5.73 -2.88
N PHE A 175 -8.81 -5.23 -3.54
CA PHE A 175 -8.97 -4.50 -4.80
C PHE A 175 -9.57 -5.39 -5.91
N LYS A 176 -9.12 -6.65 -6.03
CA LYS A 176 -9.64 -7.60 -7.03
C LYS A 176 -11.11 -7.94 -6.79
N TRP A 177 -11.52 -8.15 -5.53
CA TRP A 177 -12.89 -8.49 -5.16
C TRP A 177 -13.85 -7.29 -5.14
N ARG A 178 -13.33 -6.05 -5.18
CA ARG A 178 -14.13 -4.84 -5.02
C ARG A 178 -15.25 -4.72 -6.06
N LEU A 179 -14.94 -4.85 -7.35
CA LEU A 179 -15.95 -4.69 -8.41
C LEU A 179 -17.11 -5.67 -8.23
N TYR A 180 -16.79 -6.96 -8.11
CA TYR A 180 -17.79 -7.99 -7.82
C TYR A 180 -18.64 -7.67 -6.57
N SER A 181 -17.99 -7.26 -5.50
CA SER A 181 -18.65 -6.94 -4.24
C SER A 181 -19.63 -5.77 -4.37
N LEU A 182 -19.27 -4.72 -5.11
CA LEU A 182 -20.14 -3.55 -5.33
C LEU A 182 -21.31 -3.87 -6.27
N GLU A 183 -21.07 -4.63 -7.35
CA GLU A 183 -22.11 -5.09 -8.27
C GLU A 183 -23.13 -5.98 -7.55
N ARG A 184 -22.67 -6.95 -6.77
CA ARG A 184 -23.53 -7.84 -5.99
C ARG A 184 -24.44 -7.07 -5.02
N ARG A 185 -23.94 -5.98 -4.41
CA ARG A 185 -24.70 -5.16 -3.44
C ARG A 185 -25.73 -4.23 -4.07
N SER A 186 -25.78 -4.12 -5.39
CA SER A 186 -26.84 -3.36 -6.07
C SER A 186 -28.22 -4.02 -5.89
N ASN A 187 -28.26 -5.36 -5.69
CA ASN A 187 -29.46 -6.17 -5.45
C ASN A 187 -29.30 -6.93 -4.13
N LEU A 188 -29.44 -6.24 -3.01
CA LEU A 188 -29.20 -6.82 -1.67
C LEU A 188 -30.34 -7.76 -1.25
N GLU A 189 -29.98 -9.02 -1.08
CA GLU A 189 -30.71 -9.98 -0.25
C GLU A 189 -29.89 -10.23 1.02
N PHE A 190 -30.50 -10.20 2.21
CA PHE A 190 -29.81 -10.47 3.47
C PHE A 190 -29.71 -11.97 3.72
N LYS A 191 -28.64 -12.61 3.22
CA LYS A 191 -28.39 -14.06 3.30
C LYS A 191 -27.13 -14.43 4.08
N GLN A 192 -26.18 -13.50 4.22
CA GLN A 192 -24.94 -13.78 4.95
C GLN A 192 -24.54 -12.64 5.87
N LEU A 193 -24.41 -12.95 7.15
CA LEU A 193 -23.86 -12.07 8.19
C LEU A 193 -22.41 -12.44 8.47
N PHE A 194 -21.51 -11.46 8.44
CA PHE A 194 -20.09 -11.62 8.76
C PHE A 194 -19.77 -11.04 10.12
N ILE A 195 -19.01 -11.77 10.97
CA ILE A 195 -18.60 -11.32 12.31
C ILE A 195 -17.08 -11.44 12.44
N ASN A 196 -16.40 -10.33 12.79
CA ASN A 196 -14.97 -10.33 13.07
C ASN A 196 -14.57 -9.21 14.03
N MET A 197 -14.05 -9.56 15.19
CA MET A 197 -13.58 -8.64 16.24
C MET A 197 -12.04 -8.51 16.26
N GLY A 198 -11.38 -8.81 15.14
CA GLY A 198 -9.92 -8.85 15.03
C GLY A 198 -9.34 -10.24 15.30
N GLY A 199 -8.00 -10.32 15.36
CA GLY A 199 -7.31 -11.63 15.47
C GLY A 199 -7.38 -12.26 16.85
N ILE A 200 -7.49 -11.47 17.93
CA ILE A 200 -7.34 -11.97 19.32
C ILE A 200 -8.63 -11.90 20.13
N ASP A 201 -9.40 -10.80 20.02
CA ASP A 201 -10.68 -10.61 20.75
C ASP A 201 -10.59 -10.96 22.25
N VAL A 202 -9.71 -10.26 22.98
CA VAL A 202 -9.39 -10.55 24.40
C VAL A 202 -10.62 -10.47 25.29
N ASP A 203 -11.54 -9.51 25.03
CA ASP A 203 -12.74 -9.27 25.84
C ASP A 203 -13.94 -10.14 25.42
N ASN A 204 -13.73 -11.11 24.53
CA ASN A 204 -14.79 -12.01 24.03
C ASN A 204 -16.03 -11.28 23.50
N ILE A 205 -15.84 -10.20 22.77
CA ILE A 205 -16.94 -9.45 22.16
C ILE A 205 -17.69 -10.31 21.14
N THR A 206 -16.98 -11.19 20.41
CA THR A 206 -17.60 -12.18 19.51
C THR A 206 -18.62 -13.05 20.25
N GLY A 207 -18.28 -13.55 21.46
CA GLY A 207 -19.18 -14.35 22.26
C GLY A 207 -20.40 -13.57 22.76
N GLN A 208 -20.26 -12.28 23.07
CA GLN A 208 -21.37 -11.40 23.45
C GLN A 208 -22.28 -11.11 22.24
N VAL A 209 -21.73 -10.88 21.06
CA VAL A 209 -22.50 -10.72 19.81
C VAL A 209 -23.31 -11.98 19.49
N ILE A 210 -22.73 -13.17 19.67
CA ILE A 210 -23.48 -14.45 19.49
C ILE A 210 -24.65 -14.54 20.44
N ASP A 211 -24.45 -14.17 21.70
CA ASP A 211 -25.54 -14.22 22.70
C ASP A 211 -26.67 -13.24 22.34
N GLU A 212 -26.35 -12.04 21.82
CA GLU A 212 -27.34 -11.08 21.32
C GLU A 212 -28.09 -11.61 20.09
N LEU A 213 -27.40 -12.28 19.18
CA LEU A 213 -28.04 -12.86 17.98
C LEU A 213 -29.08 -13.94 18.28
N LYS A 214 -29.06 -14.56 19.48
CA LYS A 214 -30.13 -15.49 19.92
C LYS A 214 -31.47 -14.80 20.10
N THR A 215 -31.47 -13.50 20.36
CA THR A 215 -32.68 -12.69 20.54
C THR A 215 -33.18 -12.05 19.25
N CYS A 216 -32.35 -12.07 18.19
CA CYS A 216 -32.68 -11.46 16.90
C CYS A 216 -33.60 -12.36 16.08
N ASN A 217 -34.58 -11.74 15.39
CA ASN A 217 -35.38 -12.40 14.38
C ASN A 217 -34.75 -12.26 13.00
N LEU A 218 -33.80 -13.15 12.67
CA LEU A 218 -33.12 -13.16 11.36
C LEU A 218 -33.84 -14.12 10.40
N PRO A 219 -33.63 -13.96 9.05
CA PRO A 219 -34.16 -14.94 8.09
C PRO A 219 -33.71 -16.37 8.41
N ASN A 220 -34.59 -17.35 8.25
CA ASN A 220 -34.30 -18.76 8.59
C ASN A 220 -33.17 -19.36 7.76
N ASP A 221 -32.94 -18.85 6.55
CA ASP A 221 -31.89 -19.27 5.61
C ASP A 221 -30.59 -18.47 5.75
N ILE A 222 -30.50 -17.58 6.73
CA ILE A 222 -29.29 -16.77 6.98
C ILE A 222 -28.08 -17.66 7.28
N LYS A 223 -26.96 -17.34 6.69
CA LYS A 223 -25.66 -17.91 7.04
C LYS A 223 -24.86 -16.92 7.87
N ILE A 224 -24.34 -17.35 9.02
CA ILE A 224 -23.47 -16.54 9.87
C ILE A 224 -22.05 -17.07 9.75
N ILE A 225 -21.11 -16.21 9.29
CA ILE A 225 -19.70 -16.53 9.22
C ILE A 225 -18.95 -15.72 10.28
N ILE A 226 -18.33 -16.43 11.20
CA ILE A 226 -17.50 -15.84 12.26
C ILE A 226 -16.04 -16.14 11.92
N VAL A 227 -15.19 -15.12 11.85
CA VAL A 227 -13.76 -15.30 11.60
C VAL A 227 -12.97 -14.85 12.82
N MET A 228 -12.08 -15.73 13.30
CA MET A 228 -11.20 -15.49 14.44
C MET A 228 -9.77 -15.89 14.12
N GLY A 229 -8.81 -15.35 14.86
CA GLY A 229 -7.42 -15.85 14.83
C GLY A 229 -7.25 -17.13 15.65
N GLY A 230 -6.29 -17.99 15.26
CA GLY A 230 -6.01 -19.24 15.96
C GLY A 230 -5.51 -19.05 17.39
N GLY A 231 -4.88 -17.91 17.68
CA GLY A 231 -4.44 -17.53 19.03
C GLY A 231 -5.51 -16.84 19.90
N ALA A 232 -6.77 -16.73 19.43
CA ALA A 232 -7.82 -16.08 20.22
C ALA A 232 -8.18 -16.89 21.47
N PRO A 233 -8.10 -16.30 22.69
CA PRO A 233 -8.26 -17.05 23.95
C PRO A 233 -9.65 -17.67 24.10
N HIS A 234 -10.66 -17.06 23.48
CA HIS A 234 -12.06 -17.47 23.57
C HIS A 234 -12.54 -18.34 22.41
N LEU A 235 -11.67 -18.79 21.51
CA LEU A 235 -12.03 -19.55 20.30
C LEU A 235 -12.89 -20.81 20.62
N LYS A 236 -12.53 -21.56 21.65
CA LYS A 236 -13.29 -22.77 22.04
C LYS A 236 -14.72 -22.42 22.52
N SER A 237 -14.84 -21.39 23.34
CA SER A 237 -16.13 -20.90 23.85
C SER A 237 -17.01 -20.35 22.72
N VAL A 238 -16.41 -19.59 21.78
CA VAL A 238 -17.13 -19.06 20.61
C VAL A 238 -17.62 -20.18 19.70
N LYS A 239 -16.82 -21.21 19.43
CA LYS A 239 -17.26 -22.41 18.67
C LYS A 239 -18.45 -23.11 19.34
N PHE A 240 -18.38 -23.27 20.66
CA PHE A 240 -19.49 -23.87 21.40
C PHE A 240 -20.76 -23.03 21.29
N LYS A 241 -20.70 -21.73 21.56
CA LYS A 241 -21.82 -20.78 21.44
C LYS A 241 -22.39 -20.74 20.01
N ALA A 242 -21.55 -20.72 19.01
CA ALA A 242 -21.97 -20.72 17.60
C ALA A 242 -22.86 -21.94 17.27
N ASN A 243 -22.52 -23.10 17.79
CA ASN A 243 -23.32 -24.33 17.61
C ASN A 243 -24.69 -24.29 18.35
N THR A 244 -24.92 -23.34 19.26
CA THR A 244 -26.22 -23.19 19.95
C THR A 244 -27.17 -22.22 19.26
N LEU A 245 -26.71 -21.52 18.18
CA LEU A 245 -27.58 -20.68 17.37
C LEU A 245 -28.53 -21.54 16.51
N SER A 246 -29.76 -21.06 16.33
CA SER A 246 -30.74 -21.69 15.42
C SER A 246 -30.40 -21.47 13.93
N TYR A 247 -29.44 -20.61 13.64
CA TYR A 247 -29.02 -20.23 12.28
C TYR A 247 -27.81 -21.06 11.84
N LYS A 248 -27.65 -21.23 10.52
CA LYS A 248 -26.46 -21.89 9.94
C LYS A 248 -25.20 -21.06 10.23
N THR A 249 -24.44 -21.48 11.25
CA THR A 249 -23.29 -20.73 11.73
C THR A 249 -21.99 -21.49 11.50
N GLU A 250 -20.97 -20.80 11.01
CA GLU A 250 -19.64 -21.37 10.71
C GLU A 250 -18.56 -20.50 11.35
N VAL A 251 -17.71 -21.11 12.20
CA VAL A 251 -16.54 -20.45 12.79
C VAL A 251 -15.28 -20.85 12.01
N LYS A 252 -14.72 -19.91 11.28
CA LYS A 252 -13.48 -20.06 10.50
C LYS A 252 -12.29 -19.49 11.28
N VAL A 253 -11.13 -20.15 11.14
CA VAL A 253 -9.92 -19.78 11.88
C VAL A 253 -8.79 -19.52 10.89
N ASP A 254 -8.06 -18.42 11.06
CA ASP A 254 -6.88 -18.05 10.25
C ASP A 254 -7.11 -18.15 8.74
N VAL A 255 -8.20 -17.56 8.25
CA VAL A 255 -8.60 -17.66 6.85
C VAL A 255 -7.64 -16.94 5.92
N GLY A 256 -7.31 -17.55 4.78
CA GLY A 256 -6.53 -16.93 3.70
C GLY A 256 -7.38 -16.13 2.71
N ASN A 257 -8.70 -16.36 2.65
CA ASN A 257 -9.62 -15.77 1.68
C ASN A 257 -10.60 -14.76 2.30
N MET A 258 -10.10 -13.89 3.18
CA MET A 258 -10.93 -12.91 3.90
C MET A 258 -11.71 -12.00 2.95
N SER A 259 -11.09 -11.54 1.87
CA SER A 259 -11.72 -10.67 0.86
C SER A 259 -12.92 -11.33 0.18
N GLU A 260 -12.81 -12.61 -0.16
CA GLU A 260 -13.91 -13.40 -0.73
C GLU A 260 -15.06 -13.55 0.26
N ILE A 261 -14.76 -13.92 1.52
CA ILE A 261 -15.76 -14.05 2.57
C ILE A 261 -16.52 -12.74 2.76
N MET A 262 -15.81 -11.61 2.88
CA MET A 262 -16.41 -10.29 3.06
C MET A 262 -17.18 -9.84 1.80
N ALA A 263 -16.68 -10.10 0.59
CA ALA A 263 -17.35 -9.74 -0.66
C ALA A 263 -18.69 -10.46 -0.82
N ASN A 264 -18.79 -11.70 -0.31
CA ASN A 264 -20.02 -12.51 -0.33
C ASN A 264 -20.93 -12.28 0.88
N SER A 265 -20.55 -11.42 1.84
CA SER A 265 -21.37 -11.09 3.00
C SER A 265 -22.21 -9.85 2.76
N ASP A 266 -23.38 -9.74 3.38
CA ASP A 266 -24.35 -8.67 3.16
C ASP A 266 -24.26 -7.58 4.22
N ILE A 267 -24.04 -7.97 5.46
CA ILE A 267 -23.81 -7.09 6.62
C ILE A 267 -22.62 -7.63 7.40
N ALA A 268 -21.82 -6.74 7.97
CA ALA A 268 -20.76 -7.08 8.90
C ALA A 268 -21.07 -6.56 10.31
N ILE A 269 -20.67 -7.33 11.33
CA ILE A 269 -20.48 -6.86 12.71
C ILE A 269 -19.00 -6.96 13.01
N GLY A 270 -18.33 -5.83 13.30
CA GLY A 270 -16.87 -5.86 13.38
C GLY A 270 -16.25 -4.77 14.23
N ALA A 271 -15.02 -5.05 14.71
CA ALA A 271 -14.24 -4.07 15.46
C ALA A 271 -13.82 -2.88 14.59
N ALA A 272 -13.56 -1.73 15.24
CA ALA A 272 -13.12 -0.49 14.61
C ALA A 272 -11.59 -0.45 14.35
N GLY A 273 -10.98 -1.61 14.05
CA GLY A 273 -9.55 -1.74 13.73
C GLY A 273 -9.26 -1.61 12.22
N SER A 274 -8.09 -2.09 11.80
CA SER A 274 -7.60 -2.02 10.41
C SER A 274 -8.52 -2.71 9.39
N THR A 275 -9.27 -3.74 9.78
CA THR A 275 -10.27 -4.42 8.96
C THR A 275 -11.43 -3.51 8.54
N THR A 276 -11.58 -2.35 9.15
CA THR A 276 -12.53 -1.31 8.72
C THR A 276 -12.29 -0.91 7.27
N TRP A 277 -11.05 -0.74 6.86
CA TRP A 277 -10.71 -0.36 5.47
C TRP A 277 -11.00 -1.49 4.48
N GLU A 278 -10.84 -2.75 4.91
CA GLU A 278 -11.19 -3.93 4.14
C GLU A 278 -12.70 -3.95 3.84
N ARG A 279 -13.54 -3.74 4.87
CA ARG A 279 -15.00 -3.63 4.72
C ARG A 279 -15.42 -2.42 3.89
N CYS A 280 -14.81 -1.26 4.11
CA CYS A 280 -15.07 -0.07 3.31
C CYS A 280 -14.71 -0.29 1.84
N CYS A 281 -13.56 -0.89 1.55
CA CYS A 281 -13.13 -1.20 0.18
C CYS A 281 -14.17 -2.04 -0.56
N LEU A 282 -14.78 -2.99 0.09
CA LEU A 282 -15.81 -3.86 -0.49
C LEU A 282 -17.24 -3.26 -0.43
N GLY A 283 -17.40 -2.05 0.10
CA GLY A 283 -18.73 -1.46 0.33
C GLY A 283 -19.59 -2.31 1.26
N LEU A 284 -18.99 -3.08 2.19
CA LEU A 284 -19.69 -3.96 3.11
C LEU A 284 -20.29 -3.15 4.27
N PRO A 285 -21.64 -3.01 4.33
CA PRO A 285 -22.31 -2.28 5.40
C PRO A 285 -21.96 -2.88 6.75
N THR A 286 -21.58 -2.02 7.70
CA THR A 286 -20.99 -2.51 8.97
C THR A 286 -21.67 -1.91 10.18
N ILE A 287 -22.06 -2.77 11.12
CA ILE A 287 -22.29 -2.44 12.53
C ILE A 287 -20.93 -2.52 13.21
N GLN A 288 -20.45 -1.39 13.72
CA GLN A 288 -19.09 -1.26 14.23
C GLN A 288 -19.07 -1.18 15.77
N ILE A 289 -18.14 -1.92 16.38
CA ILE A 289 -17.93 -1.98 17.83
C ILE A 289 -16.53 -1.46 18.14
N VAL A 290 -16.39 -0.60 19.14
CA VAL A 290 -15.08 -0.15 19.65
C VAL A 290 -14.58 -1.15 20.68
N THR A 291 -13.43 -1.78 20.40
CA THR A 291 -12.78 -2.76 21.27
C THR A 291 -11.52 -2.20 21.95
N ALA A 292 -11.02 -1.01 21.53
CA ALA A 292 -9.86 -0.37 22.13
C ALA A 292 -10.00 1.16 22.08
N LYS A 293 -9.41 1.88 23.04
CA LYS A 293 -9.53 3.34 23.17
C LYS A 293 -9.04 4.10 21.94
N ASN A 294 -7.95 3.67 21.30
CA ASN A 294 -7.39 4.28 20.09
C ASN A 294 -8.32 4.17 18.87
N GLN A 295 -9.31 3.30 18.89
CA GLN A 295 -10.29 3.12 17.80
C GLN A 295 -11.45 4.13 17.87
N LEU A 296 -11.66 4.78 19.03
CA LEU A 296 -12.86 5.59 19.29
C LEU A 296 -12.99 6.78 18.34
N PHE A 297 -11.89 7.47 18.05
CA PHE A 297 -11.89 8.61 17.13
C PHE A 297 -12.36 8.19 15.74
N LEU A 298 -11.75 7.14 15.20
CA LEU A 298 -12.09 6.60 13.88
C LEU A 298 -13.55 6.15 13.80
N ALA A 299 -14.02 5.40 14.80
CA ALA A 299 -15.40 4.91 14.84
C ALA A 299 -16.42 6.05 14.85
N LYS A 300 -16.18 7.10 15.65
CA LYS A 300 -17.05 8.27 15.71
C LYS A 300 -17.12 9.02 14.37
N ILE A 301 -15.97 9.32 13.74
CA ILE A 301 -15.95 10.07 12.49
C ILE A 301 -16.59 9.28 11.34
N LEU A 302 -16.41 7.96 11.28
CA LEU A 302 -17.06 7.10 10.28
C LEU A 302 -18.58 7.06 10.48
N ASN A 303 -19.05 6.98 11.74
CA ASN A 303 -20.48 7.00 12.04
C ASN A 303 -21.12 8.36 11.70
N GLN A 304 -20.46 9.47 12.03
CA GLN A 304 -20.91 10.83 11.67
C GLN A 304 -21.04 11.01 10.14
N ASN A 305 -20.13 10.39 9.38
CA ASN A 305 -20.18 10.37 7.91
C ASN A 305 -21.07 9.26 7.33
N LYS A 306 -21.84 8.55 8.16
CA LYS A 306 -22.75 7.46 7.76
C LYS A 306 -22.07 6.31 7.02
N ALA A 307 -20.78 6.09 7.25
CA ALA A 307 -20.01 5.01 6.63
C ALA A 307 -20.10 3.69 7.42
N VAL A 308 -20.53 3.78 8.66
CA VAL A 308 -20.80 2.64 9.56
C VAL A 308 -21.97 2.96 10.47
N LYS A 309 -22.53 1.95 11.13
CA LYS A 309 -23.43 2.08 12.29
C LYS A 309 -22.63 1.75 13.55
N LEU A 310 -22.25 2.77 14.32
CA LEU A 310 -21.52 2.59 15.57
C LEU A 310 -22.50 2.22 16.69
N VAL A 311 -22.22 1.12 17.39
CA VAL A 311 -22.93 0.74 18.61
C VAL A 311 -22.06 0.95 19.84
N THR A 312 -22.67 1.40 20.91
CA THR A 312 -22.05 1.59 22.23
C THR A 312 -22.35 0.44 23.19
N LYS A 313 -23.45 -0.26 22.93
CA LYS A 313 -23.89 -1.43 23.69
C LYS A 313 -24.25 -2.56 22.72
N ILE A 314 -23.93 -3.79 23.09
CA ILE A 314 -24.15 -4.97 22.24
C ILE A 314 -25.65 -5.18 21.92
N ASN A 315 -26.55 -4.85 22.85
CA ASN A 315 -27.99 -4.97 22.61
C ASN A 315 -28.61 -4.00 21.61
N GLU A 316 -27.83 -3.00 21.13
CA GLU A 316 -28.26 -2.14 20.00
C GLU A 316 -28.19 -2.88 18.65
N ILE A 317 -27.50 -4.02 18.58
CA ILE A 317 -27.32 -4.81 17.35
C ILE A 317 -28.65 -5.34 16.83
N SER A 318 -29.50 -5.88 17.71
CA SER A 318 -30.81 -6.44 17.36
C SER A 318 -31.68 -5.41 16.66
N GLN A 319 -31.81 -4.20 17.21
CA GLN A 319 -32.58 -3.10 16.61
C GLN A 319 -32.02 -2.69 15.23
N LEU A 320 -30.69 -2.64 15.07
CA LEU A 320 -30.08 -2.30 13.78
C LEU A 320 -30.31 -3.39 12.74
N LEU A 321 -30.30 -4.66 13.11
CA LEU A 321 -30.59 -5.77 12.20
C LEU A 321 -32.07 -5.83 11.79
N GLU A 322 -32.99 -5.45 12.67
CA GLU A 322 -34.41 -5.32 12.36
C GLU A 322 -34.68 -4.18 11.39
N SER A 323 -34.02 -3.01 11.55
CA SER A 323 -34.16 -1.84 10.70
C SER A 323 -33.14 -1.81 9.52
N LYS A 324 -32.53 -2.93 9.16
CA LYS A 324 -31.44 -2.99 8.17
C LYS A 324 -31.75 -2.34 6.83
N ASP A 325 -32.97 -2.49 6.35
CA ASP A 325 -33.40 -1.99 5.04
C ASP A 325 -33.35 -0.46 4.94
N GLU A 326 -33.38 0.25 6.07
CA GLU A 326 -33.31 1.71 6.15
C GLU A 326 -31.88 2.25 5.94
N TRP A 327 -30.82 1.45 6.24
CA TRP A 327 -29.46 1.99 6.30
C TRP A 327 -28.42 1.22 5.48
N VAL A 328 -28.61 -0.07 5.22
CA VAL A 328 -27.59 -0.94 4.63
C VAL A 328 -27.07 -0.40 3.31
N LYS A 329 -27.99 0.00 2.40
CA LYS A 329 -27.61 0.54 1.08
C LYS A 329 -26.80 1.83 1.21
N VAL A 330 -27.26 2.78 2.01
CA VAL A 330 -26.62 4.09 2.18
C VAL A 330 -25.24 3.94 2.80
N VAL A 331 -25.12 3.12 3.87
CA VAL A 331 -23.84 2.87 4.55
C VAL A 331 -22.86 2.20 3.60
N GLY A 332 -23.28 1.20 2.83
CA GLY A 332 -22.42 0.50 1.87
C GLY A 332 -21.90 1.44 0.77
N GLU A 333 -22.76 2.26 0.18
CA GLU A 333 -22.38 3.24 -0.85
C GLU A 333 -21.39 4.29 -0.34
N ILE A 334 -21.58 4.76 0.90
CA ILE A 334 -20.68 5.74 1.52
C ILE A 334 -19.35 5.07 1.88
N ALA A 335 -19.36 3.90 2.51
CA ALA A 335 -18.18 3.13 2.85
C ALA A 335 -17.29 2.88 1.62
N ALA A 336 -17.90 2.50 0.48
CA ALA A 336 -17.20 2.28 -0.77
C ALA A 336 -16.45 3.52 -1.31
N LYS A 337 -16.90 4.74 -0.97
CA LYS A 337 -16.23 5.99 -1.37
C LYS A 337 -15.06 6.36 -0.46
N ILE A 338 -15.03 5.82 0.77
CA ILE A 338 -14.00 6.12 1.77
C ILE A 338 -12.69 5.41 1.45
N CYS A 339 -12.76 4.15 0.97
CA CYS A 339 -11.57 3.38 0.64
C CYS A 339 -11.77 2.67 -0.71
N ASP A 340 -10.90 2.95 -1.68
CA ASP A 340 -10.97 2.37 -3.04
C ASP A 340 -10.07 1.13 -3.24
N GLY A 341 -9.28 0.77 -2.22
CA GLY A 341 -8.34 -0.35 -2.26
C GLY A 341 -7.04 -0.07 -3.01
N THR A 342 -6.84 1.15 -3.52
CA THR A 342 -5.63 1.52 -4.29
C THR A 342 -4.54 2.17 -3.44
N GLY A 343 -4.77 2.33 -2.14
CA GLY A 343 -3.85 3.05 -1.23
C GLY A 343 -2.43 2.49 -1.24
N ILE A 344 -2.30 1.17 -1.33
CA ILE A 344 -1.00 0.51 -1.39
C ILE A 344 -0.15 0.97 -2.59
N PHE A 345 -0.76 1.14 -3.77
CA PHE A 345 -0.08 1.62 -4.97
C PHE A 345 0.30 3.09 -4.86
N LYS A 346 -0.58 3.90 -4.25
CA LYS A 346 -0.30 5.33 -4.00
C LYS A 346 0.92 5.48 -3.10
N VAL A 347 1.01 4.69 -2.02
CA VAL A 347 2.17 4.70 -1.12
C VAL A 347 3.43 4.23 -1.85
N PHE A 348 3.37 3.10 -2.55
CA PHE A 348 4.49 2.57 -3.32
C PHE A 348 5.00 3.59 -4.36
N ASN A 349 4.10 4.20 -5.14
CA ASN A 349 4.49 5.17 -6.16
C ASN A 349 5.13 6.43 -5.55
N LYS A 350 4.72 6.86 -4.34
CA LYS A 350 5.37 7.95 -3.61
C LYS A 350 6.79 7.61 -3.11
N MET A 351 7.09 6.33 -2.91
CA MET A 351 8.42 5.84 -2.54
C MET A 351 9.34 5.59 -3.75
N SER A 352 8.80 5.57 -4.97
CA SER A 352 9.44 5.04 -6.18
C SER A 352 10.24 6.07 -6.97
N ASP A 353 11.10 6.85 -6.31
CA ASP A 353 12.20 7.56 -6.96
C ASP A 353 13.46 6.70 -6.88
N TYR A 354 14.28 6.69 -7.94
CA TYR A 354 15.46 5.84 -8.03
C TYR A 354 16.71 6.67 -8.37
N ALA A 355 17.85 6.29 -7.79
CA ALA A 355 19.17 6.69 -8.25
C ALA A 355 19.85 5.43 -8.81
N ILE A 356 20.19 5.44 -10.08
CA ILE A 356 20.77 4.32 -10.83
C ILE A 356 22.21 4.68 -11.21
N ILE A 357 23.14 3.77 -10.98
CA ILE A 357 24.53 3.93 -11.40
C ILE A 357 24.71 3.25 -12.75
N LEU A 358 25.00 4.03 -13.77
CA LEU A 358 25.31 3.54 -15.11
C LEU A 358 26.82 3.57 -15.34
N GLU A 359 27.41 2.48 -15.83
CA GLU A 359 28.85 2.36 -16.07
C GLU A 359 29.39 3.53 -16.91
N LYS A 360 28.70 3.86 -18.00
CA LYS A 360 29.12 4.91 -18.94
C LYS A 360 28.81 6.34 -18.47
N PHE A 361 27.75 6.54 -17.69
CA PHE A 361 27.21 7.89 -17.41
C PHE A 361 27.32 8.27 -15.93
N GLY A 362 27.61 7.31 -15.03
CA GLY A 362 27.59 7.52 -13.60
C GLY A 362 26.16 7.53 -13.04
N GLU A 363 25.94 8.31 -11.98
CA GLU A 363 24.64 8.37 -11.31
C GLU A 363 23.60 9.11 -12.16
N VAL A 364 22.43 8.51 -12.30
CA VAL A 364 21.24 9.02 -12.98
C VAL A 364 20.05 8.92 -12.05
N GLU A 365 19.30 10.00 -11.91
CA GLU A 365 18.15 10.08 -11.01
C GLU A 365 16.86 9.97 -11.82
N LEU A 366 15.99 9.05 -11.41
CA LEU A 366 14.65 8.82 -11.95
C LEU A 366 13.61 9.33 -10.97
N TYR A 367 12.98 10.46 -11.24
CA TYR A 367 11.91 11.03 -10.43
C TYR A 367 10.55 10.59 -10.96
N ASN A 368 9.81 9.82 -10.18
CA ASN A 368 8.47 9.42 -10.56
C ASN A 368 7.58 10.67 -10.74
N TYR A 369 6.77 10.71 -11.81
CA TYR A 369 5.89 11.84 -12.12
C TYR A 369 4.98 12.23 -10.96
N VAL A 370 4.56 11.29 -10.14
CA VAL A 370 3.71 11.56 -8.96
C VAL A 370 4.42 12.34 -7.86
N ASN A 371 5.76 12.43 -7.92
CA ASN A 371 6.60 13.12 -6.95
C ASN A 371 7.15 14.46 -7.45
N LEU A 372 6.88 14.84 -8.70
CA LEU A 372 7.40 16.05 -9.32
C LEU A 372 6.82 17.32 -8.67
N SER A 373 7.64 18.36 -8.62
CA SER A 373 7.21 19.73 -8.33
C SER A 373 6.23 20.23 -9.41
N GLU A 374 5.47 21.28 -9.13
CA GLU A 374 4.56 21.87 -10.12
C GLU A 374 5.30 22.43 -11.34
N ASP A 375 6.54 22.93 -11.14
CA ASP A 375 7.39 23.40 -12.23
C ASP A 375 7.88 22.25 -13.10
N ASP A 376 8.34 21.15 -12.50
CA ASP A 376 8.77 19.94 -13.24
C ASP A 376 7.58 19.30 -13.99
N LYS A 377 6.37 19.26 -13.42
CA LYS A 377 5.14 18.82 -14.11
C LYS A 377 4.83 19.69 -15.32
N THR A 378 4.98 21.01 -15.17
CA THR A 378 4.78 21.96 -16.28
C THR A 378 5.84 21.78 -17.37
N LEU A 379 7.09 21.57 -16.99
CA LEU A 379 8.18 21.29 -17.94
C LEU A 379 7.92 20.01 -18.74
N VAL A 380 7.51 18.93 -18.07
CA VAL A 380 7.15 17.65 -18.71
C VAL A 380 6.02 17.85 -19.73
N LEU A 381 4.97 18.60 -19.37
CA LEU A 381 3.89 18.94 -20.29
C LEU A 381 4.40 19.69 -21.53
N ASN A 382 5.27 20.68 -21.33
CA ASN A 382 5.86 21.47 -22.43
C ASN A 382 6.73 20.59 -23.34
N MET A 383 7.57 19.71 -22.75
CA MET A 383 8.35 18.74 -23.52
C MET A 383 7.43 17.84 -24.36
N ARG A 384 6.36 17.27 -23.74
CA ARG A 384 5.42 16.38 -24.42
C ARG A 384 4.66 17.05 -25.58
N ASN A 385 4.32 18.33 -25.43
CA ASN A 385 3.64 19.13 -26.44
C ASN A 385 4.57 19.72 -27.51
N HIS A 386 5.89 19.61 -27.34
CA HIS A 386 6.86 20.14 -28.33
C HIS A 386 6.66 19.46 -29.70
N PRO A 387 6.64 20.18 -30.81
CA PRO A 387 6.39 19.62 -32.16
C PRO A 387 7.24 18.40 -32.49
N GLU A 388 8.55 18.45 -32.18
CA GLU A 388 9.49 17.36 -32.44
C GLU A 388 9.22 16.08 -31.67
N ILE A 389 8.54 16.17 -30.50
CA ILE A 389 8.14 15.02 -29.68
C ILE A 389 6.74 14.55 -30.09
N LYS A 390 5.79 15.49 -30.12
CA LYS A 390 4.39 15.24 -30.36
C LYS A 390 4.11 14.48 -31.67
N LYS A 391 4.83 14.78 -32.74
CA LYS A 391 4.67 14.12 -34.05
C LYS A 391 4.91 12.61 -34.04
N TRP A 392 5.62 12.09 -33.04
CA TRP A 392 5.92 10.66 -32.87
C TRP A 392 5.08 9.97 -31.80
N MET A 393 4.04 10.62 -31.31
CA MET A 393 3.14 10.06 -30.31
C MET A 393 1.82 9.61 -30.93
N TYR A 394 1.18 8.59 -30.36
CA TYR A 394 -0.14 8.15 -30.80
C TYR A 394 -1.19 9.27 -30.73
N ASN A 395 -1.18 10.05 -29.65
CA ASN A 395 -1.96 11.27 -29.55
C ASN A 395 -1.08 12.47 -29.95
N GLN A 396 -1.30 13.02 -31.14
CA GLN A 396 -0.55 14.16 -31.68
C GLN A 396 -1.17 15.53 -31.35
N THR A 397 -2.28 15.56 -30.56
CA THR A 397 -2.87 16.82 -30.12
C THR A 397 -2.11 17.42 -28.95
N ASN A 398 -2.29 18.73 -28.73
CA ASN A 398 -1.76 19.36 -27.53
C ASN A 398 -2.55 18.90 -26.30
N ILE A 399 -1.83 18.43 -25.29
CA ILE A 399 -2.41 18.07 -23.98
C ILE A 399 -2.53 19.37 -23.18
N VAL A 400 -3.73 19.65 -22.64
CA VAL A 400 -3.94 20.80 -21.76
C VAL A 400 -3.53 20.48 -20.32
N LYS A 401 -3.15 21.51 -19.54
CA LYS A 401 -2.65 21.35 -18.16
C LYS A 401 -3.60 20.51 -17.29
N LYS A 402 -4.91 20.73 -17.39
CA LYS A 402 -5.93 19.98 -16.63
C LYS A 402 -5.88 18.46 -16.91
N GLU A 403 -5.75 18.07 -18.16
CA GLU A 403 -5.64 16.65 -18.56
C GLU A 403 -4.34 16.02 -18.08
N HIS A 404 -3.22 16.77 -18.21
CA HIS A 404 -1.92 16.33 -17.73
C HIS A 404 -1.91 16.08 -16.21
N ILE A 405 -2.46 16.99 -15.42
CA ILE A 405 -2.57 16.80 -13.97
C ILE A 405 -3.50 15.62 -13.62
N LYS A 406 -4.62 15.47 -14.36
CA LYS A 406 -5.50 14.31 -14.20
C LYS A 406 -4.77 12.99 -14.51
N PHE A 407 -3.93 12.98 -15.54
CA PHE A 407 -3.11 11.82 -15.87
C PHE A 407 -2.08 11.49 -14.78
N ILE A 408 -1.36 12.49 -14.24
CA ILE A 408 -0.42 12.27 -13.13
C ILE A 408 -1.16 11.72 -11.91
N LYS A 409 -2.35 12.24 -11.60
CA LYS A 409 -3.18 11.71 -10.51
C LYS A 409 -3.62 10.26 -10.75
N PHE A 410 -3.92 9.90 -11.99
CA PHE A 410 -4.20 8.51 -12.37
C PHE A 410 -2.97 7.61 -12.13
N LEU A 411 -1.76 8.09 -12.45
CA LEU A 411 -0.52 7.33 -12.20
C LEU A 411 -0.30 7.02 -10.71
N GLU A 412 -0.81 7.84 -9.78
CA GLU A 412 -0.67 7.58 -8.33
C GLU A 412 -1.22 6.20 -7.93
N SER A 413 -2.32 5.78 -8.52
CA SER A 413 -2.97 4.49 -8.25
C SER A 413 -2.70 3.41 -9.30
N SER A 414 -1.87 3.70 -10.31
CA SER A 414 -1.58 2.75 -11.38
C SER A 414 -0.68 1.62 -10.90
N VAL A 415 -1.04 0.40 -11.27
CA VAL A 415 -0.30 -0.84 -10.93
C VAL A 415 0.73 -1.21 -11.98
N ASP A 416 0.46 -0.83 -13.22
CA ASP A 416 1.15 -1.28 -14.43
C ASP A 416 1.83 -0.15 -15.22
N ARG A 417 1.87 1.07 -14.65
CA ARG A 417 2.47 2.25 -15.31
C ARG A 417 3.39 3.01 -14.39
N ARG A 418 4.55 3.40 -14.90
CA ARG A 418 5.51 4.28 -14.22
C ARG A 418 6.13 5.23 -15.21
N TYR A 419 6.09 6.51 -14.89
CA TYR A 419 6.62 7.60 -15.71
C TYR A 419 7.66 8.36 -14.91
N PHE A 420 8.85 8.53 -15.47
CA PHE A 420 9.97 9.18 -14.80
C PHE A 420 10.47 10.39 -15.57
N LEU A 421 10.71 11.48 -14.85
CA LEU A 421 11.58 12.56 -15.27
C LEU A 421 13.02 12.15 -14.94
N VAL A 422 13.92 12.26 -15.91
CA VAL A 422 15.30 11.82 -15.76
C VAL A 422 16.22 13.01 -15.59
N LYS A 423 16.98 13.01 -14.47
CA LYS A 423 18.04 14.00 -14.20
C LYS A 423 19.41 13.33 -14.22
N HIS A 424 20.37 14.01 -14.79
CA HIS A 424 21.77 13.62 -14.78
C HIS A 424 22.62 14.88 -14.53
N LYS A 425 23.48 14.87 -13.50
CA LYS A 425 24.27 16.04 -13.07
C LYS A 425 23.41 17.30 -12.96
N SER A 426 22.29 17.19 -12.26
CA SER A 426 21.28 18.25 -12.04
C SER A 426 20.57 18.79 -13.30
N LYS A 427 20.81 18.22 -14.49
CA LYS A 427 20.14 18.59 -15.73
C LYS A 427 19.01 17.63 -16.05
N ILE A 428 17.85 18.15 -16.45
CA ILE A 428 16.73 17.34 -16.92
C ILE A 428 16.98 16.91 -18.36
N ILE A 429 17.28 15.64 -18.56
CA ILE A 429 17.69 15.06 -19.85
C ILE A 429 16.49 14.65 -20.70
N GLY A 430 15.39 14.23 -20.08
CA GLY A 430 14.21 13.78 -20.78
C GLY A 430 13.27 13.00 -19.88
N SER A 431 12.45 12.16 -20.49
CA SER A 431 11.49 11.31 -19.81
C SER A 431 11.59 9.86 -20.27
N ILE A 432 11.38 8.96 -19.33
CA ILE A 432 11.19 7.51 -19.54
C ILE A 432 9.81 7.15 -19.06
N ASN A 433 9.08 6.35 -19.81
CA ASN A 433 7.80 5.83 -19.40
C ASN A 433 7.72 4.32 -19.63
N PHE A 434 7.06 3.66 -18.69
CA PHE A 434 6.71 2.25 -18.77
C PHE A 434 5.19 2.10 -18.64
N SER A 435 4.63 1.24 -19.48
CA SER A 435 3.22 0.82 -19.45
C SER A 435 3.14 -0.69 -19.62
N GLU A 436 1.97 -1.25 -19.33
CA GLU A 436 1.73 -2.69 -19.40
C GLU A 436 2.82 -3.50 -18.64
N ILE A 437 3.24 -2.99 -17.48
CA ILE A 437 4.21 -3.68 -16.64
C ILE A 437 3.58 -4.99 -16.17
N ASN A 438 4.05 -6.08 -16.72
CA ASN A 438 3.74 -7.44 -16.29
C ASN A 438 4.90 -7.96 -15.44
N LEU A 439 4.72 -7.96 -14.13
CA LEU A 439 5.74 -8.40 -13.18
C LEU A 439 6.17 -9.85 -13.52
N HIS A 440 7.48 -10.10 -13.51
CA HIS A 440 8.14 -11.34 -13.90
C HIS A 440 8.25 -11.61 -15.42
N ASP A 441 7.71 -10.75 -16.29
CA ASP A 441 7.80 -10.93 -17.74
C ASP A 441 8.35 -9.68 -18.45
N SER A 442 7.54 -8.64 -18.65
CA SER A 442 7.87 -7.56 -19.58
C SER A 442 7.25 -6.21 -19.19
N ALA A 443 7.77 -5.13 -19.79
CA ALA A 443 7.14 -3.81 -19.77
C ALA A 443 7.23 -3.19 -21.17
N GLU A 444 6.21 -2.41 -21.56
CA GLU A 444 6.31 -1.50 -22.69
C GLU A 444 7.07 -0.25 -22.29
N PHE A 445 7.92 0.23 -23.20
CA PHE A 445 8.87 1.30 -22.96
C PHE A 445 8.73 2.42 -23.99
N GLY A 446 8.82 3.65 -23.52
CA GLY A 446 8.90 4.83 -24.36
C GLY A 446 9.83 5.87 -23.74
N ILE A 447 10.54 6.61 -24.63
CA ILE A 447 11.42 7.70 -24.23
C ILE A 447 11.23 8.92 -25.12
N TYR A 448 11.51 10.09 -24.56
CA TYR A 448 11.82 11.29 -25.34
C TYR A 448 12.84 12.15 -24.59
N THR A 449 13.74 12.75 -25.35
CA THR A 449 14.76 13.66 -24.84
C THR A 449 14.16 15.04 -24.56
N ASN A 450 14.78 15.83 -23.69
CA ASN A 450 14.39 17.21 -23.44
C ASN A 450 14.68 18.07 -24.66
N PRO A 451 13.65 18.58 -25.39
CA PRO A 451 13.87 19.38 -26.61
C PRO A 451 14.44 20.77 -26.33
N PHE A 452 14.43 21.21 -25.06
CA PHE A 452 14.97 22.52 -24.65
C PHE A 452 16.42 22.44 -24.19
N LEU A 453 17.02 21.24 -24.19
CA LEU A 453 18.41 21.01 -23.77
C LEU A 453 19.19 20.28 -24.85
N GLN A 454 20.26 20.90 -25.34
CA GLN A 454 21.23 20.20 -26.17
C GLN A 454 22.15 19.34 -25.30
N PHE A 455 21.93 18.03 -25.32
CA PHE A 455 22.75 17.06 -24.59
C PHE A 455 23.11 15.90 -25.52
N GLN A 456 24.38 15.85 -25.94
CA GLN A 456 24.88 14.78 -26.81
C GLN A 456 24.82 13.43 -26.08
N GLY A 457 24.18 12.40 -26.67
CA GLY A 457 24.02 11.09 -26.06
C GLY A 457 22.81 10.95 -25.13
N ALA A 458 21.92 11.96 -25.07
CA ALA A 458 20.70 11.89 -24.21
C ALA A 458 19.87 10.62 -24.46
N GLY A 459 19.65 10.23 -25.71
CA GLY A 459 18.89 9.01 -26.03
C GLY A 459 19.55 7.75 -25.45
N SER A 460 20.88 7.62 -25.60
CA SER A 460 21.62 6.48 -25.06
C SER A 460 21.60 6.43 -23.52
N LEU A 461 21.69 7.60 -22.86
CA LEU A 461 21.57 7.69 -21.41
C LEU A 461 20.18 7.24 -20.93
N LEU A 462 19.12 7.75 -21.58
CA LEU A 462 17.72 7.41 -21.23
C LEU A 462 17.46 5.91 -21.43
N GLU A 463 17.94 5.33 -22.54
CA GLU A 463 17.75 3.90 -22.82
C GLU A 463 18.54 3.04 -21.84
N SER A 464 19.80 3.38 -21.54
CA SER A 464 20.60 2.66 -20.55
C SER A 464 19.94 2.70 -19.15
N ALA A 465 19.41 3.87 -18.75
CA ALA A 465 18.69 4.01 -17.48
C ALA A 465 17.41 3.18 -17.47
N ALA A 466 16.67 3.12 -18.58
CA ALA A 466 15.48 2.31 -18.71
C ALA A 466 15.78 0.80 -18.65
N SER A 467 16.83 0.37 -19.38
CA SER A 467 17.29 -1.03 -19.35
C SER A 467 17.72 -1.46 -17.94
N GLU A 468 18.52 -0.62 -17.26
CA GLU A 468 18.95 -0.88 -15.89
C GLU A 468 17.76 -0.96 -14.91
N TYR A 469 16.80 -0.02 -15.02
CA TYR A 469 15.59 -0.05 -14.20
C TYR A 469 14.79 -1.33 -14.41
N VAL A 470 14.55 -1.75 -15.66
CA VAL A 470 13.73 -2.92 -15.97
C VAL A 470 14.43 -4.22 -15.60
N PHE A 471 15.72 -4.35 -15.92
CA PHE A 471 16.43 -5.61 -15.77
C PHE A 471 17.02 -5.81 -14.37
N SER A 472 17.48 -4.75 -13.71
CA SER A 472 18.12 -4.82 -12.39
C SER A 472 17.17 -4.49 -11.24
N GLU A 473 16.35 -3.44 -11.36
CA GLU A 473 15.41 -3.06 -10.29
C GLU A 473 14.13 -3.88 -10.36
N LEU A 474 13.42 -3.94 -11.50
CA LEU A 474 12.18 -4.71 -11.66
C LEU A 474 12.42 -6.21 -11.91
N LYS A 475 13.62 -6.60 -12.32
CA LYS A 475 14.02 -8.00 -12.61
C LYS A 475 13.16 -8.66 -13.69
N LEU A 476 12.66 -7.88 -14.67
CA LEU A 476 11.87 -8.40 -15.77
C LEU A 476 12.75 -9.11 -16.78
N LYS A 477 12.13 -9.93 -17.65
CA LYS A 477 12.83 -10.71 -18.69
C LYS A 477 13.10 -9.90 -19.93
N LYS A 478 12.21 -8.95 -20.28
CA LYS A 478 12.30 -8.18 -21.53
C LYS A 478 11.65 -6.81 -21.46
N ILE A 479 12.11 -5.94 -22.36
CA ILE A 479 11.53 -4.62 -22.64
C ILE A 479 10.94 -4.68 -24.04
N LYS A 480 9.72 -4.16 -24.21
CA LYS A 480 9.03 -4.03 -25.50
C LYS A 480 8.88 -2.55 -25.84
N LEU A 481 8.84 -2.24 -27.12
CA LEU A 481 8.49 -0.90 -27.58
C LEU A 481 7.74 -0.94 -28.91
N GLU A 482 7.05 0.14 -29.21
CA GLU A 482 6.41 0.39 -30.49
C GLU A 482 6.96 1.68 -31.09
N VAL A 483 7.29 1.67 -32.37
CA VAL A 483 7.84 2.82 -33.09
C VAL A 483 7.20 2.93 -34.47
N PHE A 484 6.76 4.12 -34.88
CA PHE A 484 6.23 4.32 -36.23
C PHE A 484 7.26 3.95 -37.28
N SER A 485 6.84 3.21 -38.31
CA SER A 485 7.73 2.70 -39.37
C SER A 485 8.47 3.79 -40.14
N ASP A 486 7.94 5.02 -40.13
CA ASP A 486 8.54 6.20 -40.78
C ASP A 486 9.62 6.86 -39.89
N ASN A 487 9.67 6.53 -38.59
CA ASN A 487 10.70 7.07 -37.70
C ASN A 487 12.03 6.29 -37.82
N LYS A 488 12.66 6.37 -38.98
CA LYS A 488 13.91 5.65 -39.27
C LYS A 488 15.03 5.96 -38.27
N LYS A 489 15.05 7.19 -37.73
CA LYS A 489 16.05 7.60 -36.73
C LYS A 489 15.92 6.81 -35.45
N ALA A 490 14.69 6.67 -34.94
CA ALA A 490 14.42 5.91 -33.72
C ALA A 490 14.65 4.40 -33.95
N ILE A 491 14.21 3.83 -35.08
CA ILE A 491 14.42 2.42 -35.42
C ILE A 491 15.92 2.10 -35.43
N ASN A 492 16.73 2.90 -36.14
CA ASN A 492 18.19 2.70 -36.18
C ASN A 492 18.83 2.84 -34.78
N PHE A 493 18.29 3.74 -33.95
CA PHE A 493 18.75 3.89 -32.57
C PHE A 493 18.46 2.64 -31.75
N TYR A 494 17.23 2.12 -31.78
CA TYR A 494 16.86 0.94 -31.01
C TYR A 494 17.59 -0.33 -31.47
N ASN A 495 17.81 -0.50 -32.78
CA ASN A 495 18.65 -1.58 -33.30
C ASN A 495 20.07 -1.54 -32.71
N LYS A 496 20.68 -0.33 -32.61
CA LYS A 496 22.01 -0.16 -31.99
C LYS A 496 21.99 -0.44 -30.46
N CYS A 497 20.84 -0.29 -29.82
CA CYS A 497 20.65 -0.60 -28.40
C CYS A 497 20.32 -2.08 -28.12
N GLY A 498 20.29 -2.92 -29.17
CA GLY A 498 20.05 -4.37 -29.05
C GLY A 498 18.56 -4.76 -29.01
N TYR A 499 17.67 -3.90 -29.53
CA TYR A 499 16.28 -4.28 -29.76
C TYR A 499 16.13 -5.00 -31.09
N GLU A 500 15.37 -6.10 -31.07
CA GLU A 500 15.09 -6.91 -32.24
C GLU A 500 13.66 -6.69 -32.73
N PHE A 501 13.45 -6.75 -34.04
CA PHE A 501 12.13 -6.64 -34.66
C PHE A 501 11.30 -7.89 -34.40
N ILE A 502 10.03 -7.72 -34.02
CA ILE A 502 9.09 -8.81 -33.75
C ILE A 502 7.99 -8.86 -34.83
N ASN A 503 7.23 -7.78 -35.00
CA ASN A 503 6.14 -7.70 -35.95
C ASN A 503 5.77 -6.25 -36.29
N VAL A 504 4.80 -6.08 -37.19
CA VAL A 504 4.18 -4.78 -37.51
C VAL A 504 2.73 -4.79 -37.09
N LYS A 505 2.30 -3.76 -36.38
CA LYS A 505 0.89 -3.46 -36.06
C LYS A 505 0.44 -2.25 -36.88
N LYS A 506 -0.87 -2.09 -37.07
CA LYS A 506 -1.49 -0.87 -37.60
C LYS A 506 -2.13 -0.09 -36.49
N PHE A 507 -1.80 1.20 -36.41
CA PHE A 507 -2.45 2.16 -35.52
C PHE A 507 -2.90 3.38 -36.34
N ASN A 508 -4.22 3.66 -36.37
CA ASN A 508 -4.79 4.80 -37.14
C ASN A 508 -4.22 4.91 -38.56
N ASN A 509 -4.23 3.81 -39.33
CA ASN A 509 -3.68 3.70 -40.69
C ASN A 509 -2.15 3.90 -40.83
N GLN A 510 -1.41 4.05 -39.76
CA GLN A 510 0.06 4.08 -39.77
C GLN A 510 0.62 2.73 -39.33
N ASN A 511 1.70 2.28 -39.96
CA ASN A 511 2.38 1.07 -39.56
C ASN A 511 3.31 1.38 -38.37
N THR A 512 3.24 0.54 -37.35
CA THR A 512 4.07 0.62 -36.15
C THR A 512 4.87 -0.67 -36.03
N MET A 513 6.18 -0.55 -35.94
CA MET A 513 7.08 -1.69 -35.69
C MET A 513 7.11 -1.98 -34.19
N CYS A 514 6.89 -3.23 -33.84
CA CYS A 514 7.07 -3.74 -32.49
C CYS A 514 8.48 -4.33 -32.38
N MET A 515 9.20 -3.92 -31.34
CA MET A 515 10.56 -4.39 -31.08
C MET A 515 10.69 -4.82 -29.62
N GLU A 516 11.60 -5.75 -29.33
CA GLU A 516 11.89 -6.16 -27.95
C GLU A 516 13.40 -6.33 -27.71
N LYS A 517 13.79 -6.16 -26.45
CA LYS A 517 15.15 -6.41 -25.95
C LYS A 517 15.08 -7.38 -24.79
N MET A 518 15.82 -8.49 -24.86
CA MET A 518 15.89 -9.48 -23.80
C MET A 518 16.94 -9.08 -22.75
N ARG A 519 16.72 -9.54 -21.53
CA ARG A 519 17.75 -9.46 -20.47
C ARG A 519 18.93 -10.34 -20.89
N SER A 520 20.15 -9.81 -20.88
CA SER A 520 21.37 -10.59 -21.13
C SER A 520 21.56 -11.65 -20.02
N ILE A 521 21.91 -12.86 -20.41
CA ILE A 521 22.10 -14.02 -19.49
C ILE A 521 23.42 -13.91 -18.70
N GLU A 522 24.30 -12.97 -19.04
CA GLU A 522 25.65 -12.85 -18.46
C GLU A 522 25.72 -12.32 -17.02
N GLY A 523 24.61 -12.21 -16.28
CA GLY A 523 24.54 -11.68 -14.89
C GLY A 523 24.07 -12.69 -13.83
N LEU A 524 24.04 -14.01 -14.10
CA LEU A 524 23.60 -15.07 -13.17
C LEU A 524 24.75 -16.03 -12.80
N GLN A 525 25.92 -15.52 -12.46
CA GLN A 525 26.97 -16.30 -11.76
C GLN A 525 27.27 -15.72 -10.40
#